data_d88b4a277190fdedcc0a38362c1e3fc8
#
_entry.id   d88b4a277190fdedcc0a38362c1e3fc8
#
_cell.length_a   1.000
_cell.length_b   1.000
_cell.length_c   1.000
_cell.angle_alpha   90.00
_cell.angle_beta   90.00
_cell.angle_gamma   90.00
#
_symmetry.space_group_name_H-M   'P 1'
#
loop_
_entity.id
_entity.type
_entity.pdbx_description
1 polymer ?
#
loop_
_entity_poly.entity_id
_entity_poly.type
_entity_poly.pdbx_seq_one_letter_code
_entity_poly.pdbx_strand_id
1 'polypeptide(L)'
;MMRLVTVIASAACLALSIAPGTATATAKVTTSVGASASATRAASGVQDWPAYLNGPLHNSYARSQKAITPRSARRVVQAWHFGRGTEFVASPTVSGGAVFIGSETGWFYKLKQTTGAVLARRFIGHEKAKTCGAIGTAATATVATDPVTHRATVYVSGANGYLYALNESNLALRWKAVIARPSATSSDYFDWSSPTVANGRIYVGVSSQCDKPLIRGGVIAYSQASGRKLAEFYTVPSGDIGGSVWSSVAVGPSGDLFVSTGNGPPANQLLGYSESIVKLDPSTLAVLGQFQVPAAQVGTDSDFGASPVVVGSYVGACNKDGIFYLLNQSSMTLDWETRIGDASYHGQTGECIATPAYNGKLLYFGGNQTTISGVVHQGSVQARAPGNGALVWETPLDTGVTGSPSIDGGGVLAVPGYYPTAGSPPVAVYLVNPASGQILRRLAHGQEFAQAVFAGGWLFSADSDGVYAWRVKR
;
A
#
# COMPACT_ATOMS: atom_id res chain seq x y z
N MET A 1 -60.51 -22.64 -19.70
CA MET A 1 -61.40 -21.48 -19.62
C MET A 1 -60.50 -20.25 -19.50
N MET A 2 -60.04 -19.68 -20.60
CA MET A 2 -60.63 -18.61 -21.43
C MET A 2 -61.05 -17.37 -20.57
N ARG A 3 -60.31 -16.29 -20.62
CA ARG A 3 -60.64 -15.14 -21.46
C ARG A 3 -59.45 -14.13 -21.55
N LEU A 4 -59.09 -13.95 -22.79
CA LEU A 4 -58.30 -12.89 -23.38
C LEU A 4 -59.13 -11.59 -23.40
N VAL A 5 -58.55 -10.41 -23.10
CA VAL A 5 -59.05 -9.13 -23.62
C VAL A 5 -57.89 -8.25 -24.07
N THR A 6 -57.82 -8.13 -25.36
CA THR A 6 -57.00 -7.16 -26.14
C THR A 6 -57.81 -5.89 -26.29
N VAL A 7 -57.21 -4.70 -26.15
CA VAL A 7 -57.70 -3.47 -26.75
C VAL A 7 -56.55 -2.68 -27.32
N ILE A 8 -56.79 -2.25 -28.53
CA ILE A 8 -55.90 -1.71 -29.57
C ILE A 8 -55.98 -0.16 -29.57
N ALA A 9 -54.83 0.45 -29.83
CA ALA A 9 -54.50 1.67 -30.59
C ALA A 9 -55.40 2.91 -30.60
N SER A 10 -54.78 4.08 -30.59
CA SER A 10 -54.92 5.06 -31.69
C SER A 10 -53.84 6.15 -31.61
N ALA A 11 -53.20 6.35 -32.73
CA ALA A 11 -52.30 7.45 -33.06
C ALA A 11 -53.10 8.69 -33.47
N ALA A 12 -52.58 9.87 -33.17
CA ALA A 12 -52.96 11.08 -33.89
C ALA A 12 -51.75 11.98 -34.07
N CYS A 13 -51.32 12.12 -35.32
CA CYS A 13 -50.44 13.17 -35.83
C CYS A 13 -51.22 14.49 -35.92
N LEU A 14 -50.57 15.58 -35.52
CA LEU A 14 -50.91 16.91 -36.09
C LEU A 14 -49.60 17.70 -36.29
N ALA A 15 -49.45 18.17 -37.49
CA ALA A 15 -48.34 19.00 -37.95
C ALA A 15 -48.76 20.48 -38.04
N LEU A 16 -47.76 21.34 -38.30
CA LEU A 16 -47.75 22.78 -38.65
C LEU A 16 -47.66 23.74 -37.46
N SER A 17 -46.77 24.72 -37.45
CA SER A 17 -46.29 25.64 -38.51
C SER A 17 -45.04 26.40 -38.03
N ILE A 18 -44.25 26.82 -39.02
CA ILE A 18 -43.04 27.63 -38.92
C ILE A 18 -43.35 29.12 -38.85
N ALA A 19 -42.71 29.90 -37.99
CA ALA A 19 -42.39 31.30 -38.23
C ALA A 19 -41.13 31.74 -37.44
N PRO A 20 -40.27 32.61 -37.99
CA PRO A 20 -38.94 32.90 -37.45
C PRO A 20 -38.94 34.09 -36.49
N GLY A 21 -38.11 34.05 -35.48
CA GLY A 21 -37.95 35.16 -34.55
C GLY A 21 -36.69 35.09 -33.70
N THR A 22 -35.77 35.98 -34.05
CA THR A 22 -34.72 36.62 -33.22
C THR A 22 -33.76 35.77 -32.40
N ALA A 23 -32.53 35.80 -32.85
CA ALA A 23 -31.33 35.33 -32.14
C ALA A 23 -31.09 36.18 -30.88
N THR A 24 -31.22 35.60 -29.73
CA THR A 24 -30.61 36.07 -28.46
C THR A 24 -29.40 35.24 -28.16
N ALA A 25 -28.23 35.84 -28.19
CA ALA A 25 -26.98 35.25 -27.82
C ALA A 25 -26.99 34.95 -26.29
N THR A 26 -27.17 33.72 -25.90
CA THR A 26 -26.93 33.25 -24.54
C THR A 26 -25.45 32.90 -24.42
N ALA A 27 -24.69 33.72 -23.71
CA ALA A 27 -23.35 33.42 -23.29
C ALA A 27 -23.36 32.14 -22.39
N LYS A 28 -22.82 31.05 -22.90
CA LYS A 28 -22.50 29.87 -22.08
C LYS A 28 -21.36 30.25 -21.14
N VAL A 29 -21.69 30.51 -19.89
CA VAL A 29 -20.69 30.47 -18.81
C VAL A 29 -20.28 29.01 -18.61
N THR A 30 -19.20 28.63 -19.24
CA THR A 30 -18.50 27.39 -18.91
C THR A 30 -17.76 27.61 -17.60
N THR A 31 -18.36 27.25 -16.48
CA THR A 31 -17.64 27.04 -15.25
C THR A 31 -16.83 25.77 -15.40
N SER A 32 -15.56 25.91 -15.80
CA SER A 32 -14.56 24.89 -15.63
C SER A 32 -14.30 24.76 -14.13
N VAL A 33 -14.89 23.76 -13.50
CA VAL A 33 -14.43 23.29 -12.19
C VAL A 33 -13.10 22.60 -12.46
N GLY A 34 -12.04 23.39 -12.44
CA GLY A 34 -10.68 22.89 -12.37
C GLY A 34 -10.50 22.23 -11.02
N ALA A 35 -10.53 20.89 -10.99
CA ALA A 35 -10.01 20.14 -9.87
C ALA A 35 -8.50 20.43 -9.80
N SER A 36 -8.15 21.46 -9.04
CA SER A 36 -6.78 21.74 -8.64
C SER A 36 -6.35 20.61 -7.71
N ALA A 37 -5.77 19.55 -8.26
CA ALA A 37 -4.92 18.68 -7.50
C ALA A 37 -3.82 19.57 -6.92
N SER A 38 -3.93 19.89 -5.64
CA SER A 38 -2.90 20.62 -4.90
C SER A 38 -1.65 19.76 -4.89
N ALA A 39 -0.85 19.92 -5.93
CA ALA A 39 0.51 19.38 -5.96
C ALA A 39 1.25 20.04 -4.79
N THR A 40 1.52 19.27 -3.76
CA THR A 40 2.44 19.63 -2.68
C THR A 40 3.72 20.13 -3.35
N ARG A 41 4.01 21.40 -3.18
CA ARG A 41 5.20 22.07 -3.72
C ARG A 41 6.42 21.34 -3.14
N ALA A 42 7.10 20.57 -3.99
CA ALA A 42 8.37 19.97 -3.68
C ALA A 42 9.36 21.08 -3.32
N ALA A 43 9.87 21.05 -2.10
CA ALA A 43 11.01 21.84 -1.70
C ALA A 43 12.19 21.46 -2.62
N SER A 44 12.90 22.46 -3.06
CA SER A 44 14.04 22.43 -3.96
C SER A 44 14.87 21.15 -3.98
N GLY A 45 14.88 20.44 -5.09
CA GLY A 45 16.04 19.66 -5.56
C GLY A 45 16.27 18.26 -4.99
N VAL A 46 15.68 17.90 -3.85
CA VAL A 46 15.82 16.57 -3.26
C VAL A 46 14.47 15.86 -3.38
N GLN A 47 14.43 14.77 -4.13
CA GLN A 47 13.19 14.01 -4.25
C GLN A 47 13.02 13.11 -3.07
N ASP A 48 11.90 13.30 -2.42
CA ASP A 48 11.46 12.58 -1.25
C ASP A 48 10.75 11.26 -1.62
N TRP A 49 10.61 10.39 -0.64
CA TRP A 49 9.71 9.25 -0.60
C TRP A 49 8.80 9.44 0.62
N PRO A 50 7.77 10.28 0.53
CA PRO A 50 7.12 10.86 1.70
C PRO A 50 6.11 9.96 2.40
N ALA A 51 5.79 8.79 1.83
CA ALA A 51 4.76 7.88 2.35
C ALA A 51 5.01 6.45 1.89
N TYR A 52 4.29 5.51 2.48
CA TYR A 52 4.25 4.12 2.04
C TYR A 52 3.94 4.03 0.55
N LEU A 53 4.65 3.16 -0.17
CA LEU A 53 4.54 2.92 -1.61
C LEU A 53 4.63 4.21 -2.47
N ASN A 54 5.36 5.22 -1.96
CA ASN A 54 5.58 6.53 -2.59
C ASN A 54 4.30 7.39 -2.75
N GLY A 55 3.33 7.21 -1.88
CA GLY A 55 2.13 8.05 -1.79
C GLY A 55 0.82 7.37 -2.16
N PRO A 56 -0.28 8.13 -2.27
CA PRO A 56 -1.64 7.58 -2.28
C PRO A 56 -1.99 6.62 -3.43
N LEU A 57 -1.29 6.69 -4.56
CA LEU A 57 -1.49 5.76 -5.69
C LEU A 57 -0.86 4.39 -5.47
N HIS A 58 0.03 4.26 -4.48
CA HIS A 58 0.76 3.04 -4.18
C HIS A 58 1.56 2.46 -5.36
N ASN A 59 2.09 3.33 -6.24
CA ASN A 59 2.78 2.88 -7.45
C ASN A 59 4.27 2.57 -7.26
N SER A 60 4.85 2.87 -6.09
CA SER A 60 6.24 2.56 -5.74
C SER A 60 7.28 3.05 -6.77
N TYR A 61 7.00 4.18 -7.43
CA TYR A 61 7.83 4.71 -8.50
C TYR A 61 8.45 6.07 -8.18
N ALA A 62 9.76 6.09 -7.99
CA ALA A 62 10.56 7.31 -7.81
C ALA A 62 11.02 7.88 -9.17
N ARG A 63 10.09 8.36 -9.98
CA ARG A 63 10.28 8.74 -11.40
C ARG A 63 11.48 9.62 -11.69
N SER A 64 11.80 10.53 -10.81
CA SER A 64 12.86 11.52 -11.00
C SER A 64 14.18 11.14 -10.31
N GLN A 65 14.21 10.06 -9.50
CA GLN A 65 15.44 9.48 -8.98
C GLN A 65 16.19 8.77 -10.11
N LYS A 66 17.41 9.22 -10.42
CA LYS A 66 18.20 8.69 -11.54
C LYS A 66 19.66 8.44 -11.16
N ALA A 67 20.00 8.50 -9.89
CA ALA A 67 21.39 8.37 -9.43
C ALA A 67 21.89 6.93 -9.53
N ILE A 68 21.00 5.94 -9.34
CA ILE A 68 21.33 4.53 -9.52
C ILE A 68 20.81 4.12 -10.89
N THR A 69 21.67 3.54 -11.72
CA THR A 69 21.35 3.08 -13.07
C THR A 69 21.80 1.63 -13.22
N PRO A 70 21.35 0.87 -14.23
CA PRO A 70 21.85 -0.49 -14.46
C PRO A 70 23.36 -0.57 -14.55
N ARG A 71 24.01 0.45 -15.15
CA ARG A 71 25.47 0.53 -15.25
C ARG A 71 26.14 0.79 -13.89
N SER A 72 25.54 1.64 -13.05
CA SER A 72 26.13 2.02 -11.76
C SER A 72 25.71 1.12 -10.60
N ALA A 73 24.68 0.29 -10.76
CA ALA A 73 24.17 -0.60 -9.72
C ALA A 73 25.25 -1.51 -9.09
N ARG A 74 26.20 -1.99 -9.91
CA ARG A 74 27.34 -2.81 -9.44
C ARG A 74 28.26 -2.07 -8.47
N ARG A 75 28.26 -0.74 -8.47
CA ARG A 75 29.08 0.13 -7.59
C ARG A 75 28.30 0.65 -6.38
N VAL A 76 27.08 0.19 -6.17
CA VAL A 76 26.29 0.56 -4.98
C VAL A 76 26.96 -0.05 -3.76
N VAL A 77 27.21 0.75 -2.75
CA VAL A 77 27.84 0.35 -1.48
C VAL A 77 27.06 0.92 -0.31
N GLN A 78 27.13 0.25 0.84
CA GLN A 78 26.61 0.78 2.08
C GLN A 78 27.36 2.07 2.45
N ALA A 79 26.61 3.10 2.76
CA ALA A 79 27.14 4.38 3.20
C ALA A 79 27.08 4.53 4.72
N TRP A 80 25.98 4.07 5.32
CA TRP A 80 25.82 4.02 6.76
C TRP A 80 24.81 2.92 7.14
N HIS A 81 24.84 2.53 8.42
CA HIS A 81 23.93 1.60 9.07
C HIS A 81 23.53 2.15 10.44
N PHE A 82 22.24 2.03 10.75
CA PHE A 82 21.68 2.40 12.05
C PHE A 82 21.05 1.18 12.69
N GLY A 83 21.75 0.57 13.66
CA GLY A 83 21.36 -0.67 14.33
C GLY A 83 20.70 -0.48 15.71
N ARG A 84 20.26 0.73 16.06
CA ARG A 84 19.58 0.97 17.34
C ARG A 84 18.09 0.77 17.20
N GLY A 85 17.48 -0.06 18.02
CA GLY A 85 16.07 -0.33 17.99
C GLY A 85 15.70 -1.53 17.13
N THR A 86 16.62 -2.50 17.07
CA THR A 86 16.56 -3.73 16.30
C THR A 86 15.17 -4.26 16.04
N GLU A 87 15.02 -4.76 14.86
CA GLU A 87 13.84 -5.10 14.08
C GLU A 87 13.05 -3.90 13.59
N PHE A 88 13.06 -3.76 12.26
CA PHE A 88 12.30 -2.76 11.55
C PHE A 88 11.44 -3.44 10.49
N VAL A 89 10.14 -3.46 10.71
CA VAL A 89 9.14 -3.96 9.76
C VAL A 89 8.60 -2.81 8.90
N ALA A 90 8.57 -1.61 9.48
CA ALA A 90 8.16 -0.39 8.76
C ALA A 90 9.13 -0.03 7.64
N SER A 91 8.61 0.43 6.50
CA SER A 91 9.44 0.96 5.41
C SER A 91 10.00 2.35 5.77
N PRO A 92 11.21 2.70 5.33
CA PRO A 92 11.72 4.05 5.51
C PRO A 92 10.86 5.08 4.78
N THR A 93 10.55 6.19 5.44
CA THR A 93 9.99 7.38 4.81
C THR A 93 11.08 8.43 4.72
N VAL A 94 11.28 9.06 3.57
CA VAL A 94 12.34 10.06 3.36
C VAL A 94 11.71 11.38 2.98
N SER A 95 11.99 12.41 3.75
CA SER A 95 11.53 13.77 3.47
C SER A 95 12.45 14.82 4.09
N GLY A 96 12.65 15.91 3.35
CA GLY A 96 13.41 17.07 3.85
C GLY A 96 14.86 16.76 4.28
N GLY A 97 15.49 15.73 3.70
CA GLY A 97 16.85 15.32 4.08
C GLY A 97 16.93 14.47 5.36
N ALA A 98 15.80 13.94 5.80
CA ALA A 98 15.69 13.02 6.93
C ALA A 98 15.00 11.70 6.54
N VAL A 99 15.35 10.63 7.25
CA VAL A 99 14.69 9.32 7.19
C VAL A 99 13.86 9.18 8.47
N PHE A 100 12.59 8.83 8.31
CA PHE A 100 11.63 8.58 9.40
C PHE A 100 11.28 7.10 9.42
N ILE A 101 11.33 6.47 10.60
CA ILE A 101 11.07 5.05 10.71
C ILE A 101 10.65 4.66 12.14
N GLY A 102 9.68 3.76 12.22
CA GLY A 102 9.31 3.08 13.45
C GLY A 102 10.08 1.78 13.64
N SER A 103 10.35 1.39 14.89
CA SER A 103 11.02 0.15 15.24
C SER A 103 10.14 -0.75 16.10
N GLU A 104 10.45 -2.04 16.11
CA GLU A 104 9.79 -3.05 16.93
C GLU A 104 9.97 -2.81 18.46
N THR A 105 10.88 -1.92 18.85
CA THR A 105 11.02 -1.51 20.26
C THR A 105 10.08 -0.37 20.66
N GLY A 106 9.19 0.06 19.76
CA GLY A 106 8.20 1.14 19.99
C GLY A 106 8.75 2.56 19.86
N TRP A 107 10.01 2.69 19.48
CA TRP A 107 10.60 3.99 19.20
C TRP A 107 10.41 4.37 17.74
N PHE A 108 10.04 5.61 17.51
CA PHE A 108 10.00 6.25 16.20
C PHE A 108 11.18 7.22 16.08
N TYR A 109 11.96 7.09 15.00
CA TYR A 109 13.19 7.82 14.78
C TYR A 109 13.09 8.79 13.61
N LYS A 110 13.79 9.93 13.74
CA LYS A 110 14.18 10.82 12.67
C LYS A 110 15.69 10.75 12.55
N LEU A 111 16.20 10.25 11.43
CA LEU A 111 17.63 10.08 11.16
C LEU A 111 18.08 11.07 10.08
N LYS A 112 19.32 11.55 10.17
CA LYS A 112 19.92 12.36 9.10
C LYS A 112 20.15 11.49 7.88
N GLN A 113 19.58 11.86 6.75
CA GLN A 113 19.63 11.09 5.51
C GLN A 113 21.05 10.70 5.08
N THR A 114 22.03 11.60 5.27
CA THR A 114 23.40 11.41 4.78
C THR A 114 24.32 10.63 5.71
N THR A 115 23.94 10.44 6.99
CA THR A 115 24.85 9.84 8.00
C THR A 115 24.19 8.83 8.93
N GLY A 116 22.85 8.70 8.91
CA GLY A 116 22.13 7.86 9.88
C GLY A 116 22.12 8.40 11.32
N ALA A 117 22.68 9.60 11.57
CA ALA A 117 22.67 10.18 12.89
C ALA A 117 21.25 10.48 13.37
N VAL A 118 20.94 10.16 14.63
CA VAL A 118 19.63 10.44 15.23
C VAL A 118 19.47 11.94 15.41
N LEU A 119 18.49 12.54 14.72
CA LEU A 119 18.09 13.94 14.87
C LEU A 119 17.02 14.12 15.93
N ALA A 120 16.10 13.18 16.01
CA ALA A 120 15.04 13.12 17.04
C ALA A 120 14.54 11.68 17.19
N ARG A 121 13.93 11.39 18.33
CA ARG A 121 13.20 10.13 18.55
C ARG A 121 12.02 10.36 19.48
N ARG A 122 11.00 9.50 19.35
CA ARG A 122 9.83 9.52 20.23
C ARG A 122 9.35 8.09 20.47
N PHE A 123 9.02 7.77 21.70
CA PHE A 123 8.32 6.54 22.02
C PHE A 123 6.83 6.70 21.66
N ILE A 124 6.29 5.82 20.80
CA ILE A 124 4.90 5.85 20.33
C ILE A 124 4.14 4.57 20.62
N GLY A 125 4.73 3.69 21.39
CA GLY A 125 4.08 2.50 21.92
C GLY A 125 4.75 1.22 21.50
N HIS A 126 4.55 0.21 22.34
CA HIS A 126 4.98 -1.15 22.16
C HIS A 126 3.89 -2.06 22.71
N GLU A 127 3.41 -3.00 21.90
CA GLU A 127 2.47 -4.01 22.36
C GLU A 127 3.23 -5.12 23.07
N LYS A 128 2.74 -5.52 24.24
CA LYS A 128 3.25 -6.70 24.93
C LYS A 128 2.56 -7.91 24.34
N ALA A 129 3.34 -8.70 23.65
CA ALA A 129 2.85 -9.92 23.03
C ALA A 129 2.17 -10.86 24.02
N LYS A 130 1.13 -11.46 23.52
CA LYS A 130 0.43 -12.53 24.25
C LYS A 130 0.30 -13.78 23.41
N THR A 131 -0.01 -13.64 22.14
CA THR A 131 -0.21 -14.78 21.24
C THR A 131 0.73 -14.75 20.05
N CYS A 132 1.07 -13.57 19.54
CA CYS A 132 1.72 -13.39 18.23
C CYS A 132 3.07 -12.68 18.29
N GLY A 133 3.67 -12.57 19.43
CA GLY A 133 4.94 -11.87 19.60
C GLY A 133 4.76 -10.39 19.98
N ALA A 134 5.79 -9.81 20.61
CA ALA A 134 5.81 -8.40 20.98
C ALA A 134 6.19 -7.59 19.76
N ILE A 135 5.35 -6.64 19.39
CA ILE A 135 5.55 -5.81 18.20
C ILE A 135 5.51 -4.33 18.59
N GLY A 136 6.43 -3.55 18.02
CA GLY A 136 6.46 -2.10 18.07
C GLY A 136 5.76 -1.48 16.87
N THR A 137 6.35 -0.46 16.29
CA THR A 137 5.74 0.30 15.18
C THR A 137 6.04 -0.34 13.84
N ALA A 138 5.05 -1.03 13.26
CA ALA A 138 5.14 -1.67 11.95
C ALA A 138 4.63 -0.76 10.81
N ALA A 139 3.73 0.19 11.08
CA ALA A 139 3.22 1.11 10.08
C ALA A 139 4.29 2.07 9.56
N THR A 140 4.33 2.26 8.25
CA THR A 140 5.19 3.27 7.61
C THR A 140 4.59 4.66 7.78
N ALA A 141 5.41 5.63 8.16
CA ALA A 141 4.94 7.00 8.35
C ALA A 141 4.64 7.71 7.03
N THR A 142 3.75 8.70 7.09
CA THR A 142 3.51 9.66 6.01
C THR A 142 3.92 11.04 6.45
N VAL A 143 4.75 11.73 5.67
CA VAL A 143 5.11 13.15 5.86
C VAL A 143 4.30 13.98 4.88
N ALA A 144 3.46 14.87 5.40
CA ALA A 144 2.64 15.75 4.59
C ALA A 144 2.52 17.14 5.21
N THR A 145 2.24 18.14 4.38
CA THR A 145 1.95 19.50 4.87
C THR A 145 0.54 19.52 5.48
N ASP A 146 0.45 19.98 6.71
CA ASP A 146 -0.83 20.20 7.37
C ASP A 146 -1.58 21.33 6.66
N PRO A 147 -2.83 21.13 6.24
CA PRO A 147 -3.55 22.10 5.40
C PRO A 147 -3.92 23.40 6.14
N VAL A 148 -3.93 23.38 7.46
CA VAL A 148 -4.31 24.54 8.28
C VAL A 148 -3.08 25.29 8.76
N THR A 149 -2.10 24.57 9.30
CA THR A 149 -0.89 25.21 9.86
C THR A 149 0.22 25.41 8.83
N HIS A 150 0.09 24.82 7.65
CA HIS A 150 1.08 24.79 6.56
C HIS A 150 2.46 24.27 7.00
N ARG A 151 2.50 23.47 8.07
CA ARG A 151 3.73 22.88 8.61
C ARG A 151 3.86 21.43 8.22
N ALA A 152 5.06 20.99 7.91
CA ALA A 152 5.38 19.60 7.72
C ALA A 152 5.07 18.79 8.98
N THR A 153 4.29 17.71 8.79
CA THR A 153 3.78 16.85 9.87
C THR A 153 4.03 15.41 9.50
N VAL A 154 4.48 14.62 10.45
CA VAL A 154 4.63 13.17 10.33
C VAL A 154 3.39 12.52 10.94
N TYR A 155 2.72 11.71 10.16
CA TYR A 155 1.59 10.88 10.60
C TYR A 155 2.03 9.43 10.66
N VAL A 156 1.82 8.75 11.79
CA VAL A 156 2.21 7.36 11.99
C VAL A 156 1.29 6.66 12.98
N SER A 157 0.95 5.41 12.70
CA SER A 157 0.23 4.54 13.62
C SER A 157 1.21 3.87 14.58
N GLY A 158 0.86 3.82 15.85
CA GLY A 158 1.66 3.19 16.89
C GLY A 158 1.02 1.92 17.43
N ALA A 159 1.83 0.97 17.85
CA ALA A 159 1.42 -0.34 18.38
C ALA A 159 0.40 -0.27 19.54
N ASN A 160 0.27 0.88 20.18
CA ASN A 160 -0.70 1.11 21.25
C ASN A 160 -2.08 1.57 20.75
N GLY A 161 -2.36 1.43 19.46
CA GLY A 161 -3.65 1.70 18.85
C GLY A 161 -3.98 3.19 18.65
N TYR A 162 -2.96 4.03 18.52
CA TYR A 162 -3.13 5.47 18.26
C TYR A 162 -2.50 5.89 16.95
N LEU A 163 -3.21 6.73 16.21
CA LEU A 163 -2.66 7.56 15.15
C LEU A 163 -2.01 8.80 15.77
N TYR A 164 -0.76 9.06 15.45
CA TYR A 164 0.01 10.20 15.91
C TYR A 164 0.24 11.22 14.80
N ALA A 165 0.09 12.49 15.10
CA ALA A 165 0.61 13.59 14.30
C ALA A 165 1.75 14.25 15.05
N LEU A 166 2.94 14.21 14.47
CA LEU A 166 4.17 14.70 15.07
C LEU A 166 4.72 15.86 14.24
N ASN A 167 5.33 16.83 14.91
CA ASN A 167 6.07 17.89 14.23
C ASN A 167 7.27 17.27 13.49
N GLU A 168 7.36 17.50 12.17
CA GLU A 168 8.43 16.95 11.35
C GLU A 168 9.83 17.32 11.88
N SER A 169 10.03 18.54 12.37
CA SER A 169 11.36 19.02 12.75
C SER A 169 11.95 18.31 13.98
N ASN A 170 11.14 17.97 14.99
CA ASN A 170 11.59 17.49 16.30
C ASN A 170 10.77 16.33 16.89
N LEU A 171 9.79 15.79 16.16
CA LEU A 171 8.88 14.74 16.59
C LEU A 171 8.03 15.09 17.83
N ALA A 172 7.88 16.37 18.16
CA ALA A 172 6.95 16.80 19.22
C ALA A 172 5.51 16.46 18.83
N LEU A 173 4.74 15.97 19.81
CA LEU A 173 3.32 15.62 19.59
C LEU A 173 2.51 16.88 19.25
N ARG A 174 1.76 16.83 18.16
CA ARG A 174 0.73 17.81 17.83
C ARG A 174 -0.62 17.36 18.35
N TRP A 175 -1.02 16.16 17.92
CA TRP A 175 -2.21 15.49 18.40
C TRP A 175 -2.06 13.96 18.21
N LYS A 176 -2.91 13.20 18.89
CA LYS A 176 -3.10 11.78 18.67
C LYS A 176 -4.59 11.43 18.71
N ALA A 177 -4.98 10.42 17.97
CA ALA A 177 -6.35 9.90 17.91
C ALA A 177 -6.34 8.39 18.12
N VAL A 178 -7.42 7.86 18.70
CA VAL A 178 -7.58 6.43 18.89
C VAL A 178 -7.99 5.79 17.55
N ILE A 179 -7.29 4.76 17.10
CA ILE A 179 -7.71 3.87 16.02
C ILE A 179 -8.49 2.71 16.64
N ALA A 180 -7.80 1.80 17.31
CA ALA A 180 -8.39 0.72 18.09
C ALA A 180 -7.40 0.32 19.19
N ARG A 181 -7.83 0.30 20.43
CA ARG A 181 -6.92 -0.01 21.55
C ARG A 181 -6.79 -1.50 21.73
N PRO A 182 -5.56 -2.05 21.74
CA PRO A 182 -5.33 -3.42 22.14
C PRO A 182 -5.87 -3.68 23.55
N SER A 183 -6.47 -4.84 23.77
CA SER A 183 -6.88 -5.23 25.10
C SER A 183 -5.69 -5.54 26.01
N ALA A 184 -5.90 -5.50 27.33
CA ALA A 184 -4.86 -5.87 28.28
C ALA A 184 -4.54 -7.38 28.27
N THR A 185 -5.38 -8.23 27.65
CA THR A 185 -5.37 -9.68 27.79
C THR A 185 -5.22 -10.47 26.49
N SER A 186 -5.35 -9.85 25.33
CA SER A 186 -5.24 -10.50 24.02
C SER A 186 -4.48 -9.66 23.01
N SER A 187 -3.91 -10.31 21.99
CA SER A 187 -3.30 -9.67 20.82
C SER A 187 -4.37 -9.38 19.77
N ASP A 188 -5.40 -8.61 20.14
CA ASP A 188 -6.56 -8.35 19.28
C ASP A 188 -6.26 -7.27 18.23
N TYR A 189 -6.03 -6.04 18.62
CA TYR A 189 -5.82 -4.93 17.69
C TYR A 189 -4.35 -4.59 17.52
N PHE A 190 -3.95 -4.34 16.27
CA PHE A 190 -2.62 -3.86 15.93
C PHE A 190 -2.64 -3.01 14.66
N ASP A 191 -1.86 -1.94 14.64
CA ASP A 191 -1.87 -0.96 13.55
C ASP A 191 -0.81 -1.29 12.48
N TRP A 192 -1.11 -2.25 11.60
CA TRP A 192 -0.31 -2.54 10.42
C TRP A 192 -0.44 -1.46 9.34
N SER A 193 -1.64 -0.91 9.19
CA SER A 193 -1.99 0.04 8.13
C SER A 193 -1.20 1.33 8.24
N SER A 194 -0.48 1.69 7.18
CA SER A 194 0.21 2.96 7.05
C SER A 194 -0.80 4.09 6.80
N PRO A 195 -0.70 5.25 7.48
CA PRO A 195 -1.64 6.35 7.27
C PRO A 195 -1.56 6.92 5.86
N THR A 196 -2.67 6.92 5.14
CA THR A 196 -2.78 7.57 3.83
C THR A 196 -3.38 8.96 3.98
N VAL A 197 -2.65 9.97 3.52
CA VAL A 197 -3.06 11.38 3.61
C VAL A 197 -3.54 11.86 2.25
N ALA A 198 -4.79 12.30 2.18
CA ALA A 198 -5.37 12.90 0.98
C ALA A 198 -6.47 13.91 1.34
N ASN A 199 -6.50 15.04 0.62
CA ASN A 199 -7.58 16.04 0.69
C ASN A 199 -7.94 16.49 2.11
N GLY A 200 -6.94 16.70 2.97
CA GLY A 200 -7.14 17.15 4.36
C GLY A 200 -7.65 16.06 5.31
N ARG A 201 -7.61 14.80 4.89
CA ARG A 201 -8.00 13.62 5.66
C ARG A 201 -6.86 12.63 5.77
N ILE A 202 -6.95 11.78 6.79
CA ILE A 202 -6.07 10.64 7.00
C ILE A 202 -6.93 9.40 7.10
N TYR A 203 -6.60 8.38 6.33
CA TYR A 203 -7.27 7.09 6.34
C TYR A 203 -6.35 6.02 6.90
N VAL A 204 -6.85 5.21 7.84
CA VAL A 204 -6.10 4.13 8.51
C VAL A 204 -6.99 2.91 8.62
N GLY A 205 -6.43 1.74 8.36
CA GLY A 205 -7.09 0.45 8.56
C GLY A 205 -7.18 0.08 10.04
N VAL A 206 -8.18 -0.71 10.37
CA VAL A 206 -8.35 -1.38 11.66
C VAL A 206 -8.09 -2.86 11.44
N SER A 207 -7.10 -3.41 12.12
CA SER A 207 -6.66 -4.79 11.93
C SER A 207 -6.37 -5.52 13.24
N SER A 208 -6.37 -6.84 13.19
CA SER A 208 -5.83 -7.68 14.25
C SER A 208 -4.31 -7.74 14.17
N GLN A 209 -3.67 -8.26 15.22
CA GLN A 209 -2.24 -8.53 15.17
C GLN A 209 -1.94 -9.73 14.26
N CYS A 210 -2.67 -10.83 14.39
CA CYS A 210 -2.42 -12.08 13.68
C CYS A 210 -3.67 -12.97 13.61
N ASP A 211 -4.86 -12.37 13.60
CA ASP A 211 -6.16 -13.04 13.61
C ASP A 211 -6.41 -14.02 14.79
N LYS A 212 -5.69 -13.81 15.90
CA LYS A 212 -5.79 -14.62 17.13
C LYS A 212 -5.99 -13.72 18.38
N PRO A 213 -7.19 -13.15 18.54
CA PRO A 213 -8.44 -13.39 17.81
C PRO A 213 -8.58 -12.56 16.53
N LEU A 214 -9.50 -12.99 15.65
CA LEU A 214 -10.09 -12.12 14.64
C LEU A 214 -10.77 -10.93 15.34
N ILE A 215 -10.73 -9.77 14.69
CA ILE A 215 -11.40 -8.54 15.14
C ILE A 215 -12.36 -8.05 14.06
N ARG A 216 -13.21 -7.11 14.39
CA ARG A 216 -14.02 -6.39 13.41
C ARG A 216 -13.14 -5.40 12.64
N GLY A 217 -12.69 -5.78 11.44
CA GLY A 217 -11.85 -4.94 10.58
C GLY A 217 -12.59 -3.73 10.02
N GLY A 218 -11.85 -2.73 9.56
CA GLY A 218 -12.46 -1.53 9.01
C GLY A 218 -11.47 -0.44 8.60
N VAL A 219 -12.00 0.72 8.26
CA VAL A 219 -11.23 1.93 7.94
C VAL A 219 -11.79 3.10 8.73
N ILE A 220 -10.92 3.93 9.28
CA ILE A 220 -11.31 5.17 9.96
C ILE A 220 -10.69 6.36 9.23
N ALA A 221 -11.51 7.39 9.00
CA ALA A 221 -11.08 8.67 8.45
C ALA A 221 -10.97 9.72 9.56
N TYR A 222 -9.85 10.44 9.57
CA TYR A 222 -9.57 11.53 10.52
C TYR A 222 -9.33 12.84 9.79
N SER A 223 -9.64 13.96 10.47
CA SER A 223 -9.18 15.28 10.04
C SER A 223 -7.66 15.36 10.13
N GLN A 224 -6.99 15.69 9.05
CA GLN A 224 -5.54 15.88 9.02
C GLN A 224 -5.08 16.96 9.99
N ALA A 225 -5.86 18.04 10.16
CA ALA A 225 -5.51 19.17 11.01
C ALA A 225 -5.65 18.89 12.51
N SER A 226 -6.65 18.07 12.91
CA SER A 226 -7.04 17.96 14.33
C SER A 226 -7.07 16.54 14.89
N GLY A 227 -6.99 15.51 14.06
CA GLY A 227 -7.17 14.12 14.49
C GLY A 227 -8.62 13.78 14.87
N ARG A 228 -9.59 14.68 14.63
CA ARG A 228 -11.00 14.38 14.89
C ARG A 228 -11.47 13.29 13.92
N LYS A 229 -12.08 12.22 14.45
CA LYS A 229 -12.73 11.17 13.63
C LYS A 229 -13.83 11.81 12.79
N LEU A 230 -13.84 11.51 11.49
CA LEU A 230 -14.78 12.07 10.51
C LEU A 230 -15.77 11.03 10.02
N ALA A 231 -15.30 9.80 9.79
CA ALA A 231 -16.12 8.68 9.30
C ALA A 231 -15.46 7.36 9.70
N GLU A 232 -16.23 6.29 9.65
CA GLU A 232 -15.75 4.92 9.84
C GLU A 232 -16.53 3.96 8.94
N PHE A 233 -15.84 2.93 8.48
CA PHE A 233 -16.38 1.81 7.72
C PHE A 233 -15.93 0.52 8.39
N TYR A 234 -16.80 -0.45 8.49
CA TYR A 234 -16.47 -1.78 8.97
C TYR A 234 -16.79 -2.84 7.93
N THR A 235 -15.90 -3.80 7.81
CA THR A 235 -15.95 -4.84 6.78
C THR A 235 -17.00 -5.90 7.03
N VAL A 236 -17.39 -6.08 8.28
CA VAL A 236 -18.41 -7.07 8.69
C VAL A 236 -19.51 -6.40 9.53
N PRO A 237 -20.71 -7.00 9.65
CA PRO A 237 -21.82 -6.46 10.46
C PRO A 237 -21.45 -6.20 11.92
N SER A 238 -22.26 -5.41 12.60
CA SER A 238 -22.08 -5.17 14.05
C SER A 238 -22.37 -6.45 14.84
N GLY A 239 -21.44 -6.82 15.72
CA GLY A 239 -21.50 -8.07 16.49
C GLY A 239 -20.66 -9.19 15.90
N ASP A 240 -20.27 -9.08 14.64
CA ASP A 240 -19.39 -10.04 13.98
C ASP A 240 -17.93 -9.60 14.03
N ILE A 241 -17.02 -10.54 13.72
CA ILE A 241 -15.57 -10.35 13.63
C ILE A 241 -15.08 -10.80 12.25
N GLY A 242 -13.90 -10.34 11.81
CA GLY A 242 -13.28 -10.67 10.54
C GLY A 242 -13.04 -9.45 9.65
N GLY A 243 -12.45 -9.67 8.49
CA GLY A 243 -12.18 -8.65 7.49
C GLY A 243 -11.19 -7.59 7.95
N SER A 244 -10.14 -7.95 8.72
CA SER A 244 -9.06 -7.04 9.11
C SER A 244 -8.58 -6.20 7.93
N VAL A 245 -8.39 -4.88 8.12
CA VAL A 245 -7.74 -4.03 7.12
C VAL A 245 -6.33 -3.74 7.59
N TRP A 246 -5.42 -4.68 7.36
CA TRP A 246 -4.00 -4.54 7.67
C TRP A 246 -3.18 -3.99 6.50
N SER A 247 -3.77 -3.93 5.31
CA SER A 247 -3.28 -3.16 4.16
C SER A 247 -3.46 -1.64 4.36
N SER A 248 -2.80 -0.84 3.53
CA SER A 248 -2.97 0.61 3.53
C SER A 248 -3.95 1.06 2.45
N VAL A 249 -4.65 2.17 2.69
CA VAL A 249 -5.68 2.68 1.79
C VAL A 249 -5.03 3.34 0.58
N ALA A 250 -5.38 2.91 -0.64
CA ALA A 250 -5.02 3.62 -1.87
C ALA A 250 -6.09 4.67 -2.23
N VAL A 251 -5.67 5.74 -2.92
CA VAL A 251 -6.57 6.79 -3.40
C VAL A 251 -6.43 6.89 -4.92
N GLY A 252 -7.53 6.68 -5.62
CA GLY A 252 -7.58 6.78 -7.06
C GLY A 252 -7.56 8.23 -7.59
N PRO A 253 -7.42 8.44 -8.90
CA PRO A 253 -7.41 9.77 -9.50
C PRO A 253 -8.72 10.55 -9.31
N SER A 254 -9.85 9.88 -9.16
CA SER A 254 -11.16 10.48 -8.84
C SER A 254 -11.28 10.93 -7.38
N GLY A 255 -10.36 10.48 -6.51
CA GLY A 255 -10.42 10.67 -5.07
C GLY A 255 -11.06 9.51 -4.32
N ASP A 256 -11.66 8.53 -5.01
CA ASP A 256 -12.21 7.33 -4.40
C ASP A 256 -11.12 6.53 -3.69
N LEU A 257 -11.50 5.87 -2.60
CA LEU A 257 -10.59 5.05 -1.81
C LEU A 257 -10.73 3.58 -2.21
N PHE A 258 -9.61 2.86 -2.14
CA PHE A 258 -9.56 1.42 -2.34
C PHE A 258 -8.86 0.76 -1.17
N VAL A 259 -9.46 -0.29 -0.63
CA VAL A 259 -8.92 -1.08 0.47
C VAL A 259 -9.03 -2.56 0.16
N SER A 260 -8.07 -3.34 0.61
CA SER A 260 -8.09 -4.79 0.58
C SER A 260 -8.28 -5.33 2.00
N THR A 261 -9.03 -6.41 2.15
CA THR A 261 -9.55 -6.87 3.44
C THR A 261 -9.13 -8.30 3.76
N GLY A 262 -9.09 -8.58 5.05
CA GLY A 262 -8.65 -9.82 5.65
C GLY A 262 -9.69 -10.93 5.68
N ASN A 263 -9.34 -12.00 6.38
CA ASN A 263 -10.11 -13.26 6.49
C ASN A 263 -11.50 -13.07 7.07
N GLY A 264 -12.45 -13.91 6.63
CA GLY A 264 -13.77 -14.07 7.24
C GLY A 264 -13.76 -14.95 8.50
N PRO A 265 -14.85 -15.01 9.26
CA PRO A 265 -15.06 -15.90 10.41
C PRO A 265 -15.99 -17.09 10.06
N PRO A 266 -15.57 -18.34 10.17
CA PRO A 266 -14.18 -18.81 10.27
C PRO A 266 -13.36 -18.46 9.03
N ALA A 267 -12.03 -18.56 9.13
CA ALA A 267 -11.10 -18.05 8.12
C ALA A 267 -11.27 -18.55 6.67
N ASN A 268 -12.05 -19.60 6.47
CA ASN A 268 -12.36 -20.16 5.15
C ASN A 268 -13.81 -19.84 4.67
N GLN A 269 -14.44 -18.83 5.24
CA GLN A 269 -15.78 -18.40 4.85
C GLN A 269 -15.81 -16.89 4.63
N LEU A 270 -16.69 -16.48 3.72
CA LEU A 270 -16.92 -15.07 3.44
C LEU A 270 -17.99 -14.51 4.36
N LEU A 271 -17.74 -13.30 4.89
CA LEU A 271 -18.73 -12.53 5.62
C LEU A 271 -18.58 -11.04 5.29
N GLY A 272 -19.67 -10.41 4.91
CA GLY A 272 -19.66 -8.99 4.54
C GLY A 272 -18.65 -8.71 3.44
N TYR A 273 -17.68 -7.84 3.74
CA TYR A 273 -16.61 -7.46 2.84
C TYR A 273 -15.26 -8.13 3.18
N SER A 274 -15.25 -9.31 3.82
CA SER A 274 -14.02 -10.08 4.00
C SER A 274 -13.45 -10.54 2.63
N GLU A 275 -12.14 -10.72 2.54
CA GLU A 275 -11.45 -11.15 1.33
C GLU A 275 -11.88 -10.39 0.06
N SER A 276 -11.91 -9.08 0.16
CA SER A 276 -12.41 -8.18 -0.88
C SER A 276 -11.45 -7.05 -1.19
N ILE A 277 -11.58 -6.49 -2.40
CA ILE A 277 -11.13 -5.15 -2.71
C ILE A 277 -12.36 -4.26 -2.72
N VAL A 278 -12.43 -3.29 -1.80
CA VAL A 278 -13.60 -2.44 -1.59
C VAL A 278 -13.31 -1.01 -2.01
N LYS A 279 -14.21 -0.42 -2.78
CA LYS A 279 -14.19 0.99 -3.17
C LYS A 279 -15.07 1.78 -2.20
N LEU A 280 -14.52 2.86 -1.61
CA LEU A 280 -15.21 3.70 -0.63
C LEU A 280 -15.26 5.17 -1.07
N ASP A 281 -16.33 5.85 -0.70
CA ASP A 281 -16.44 7.31 -0.80
C ASP A 281 -15.46 7.98 0.18
N PRO A 282 -14.63 8.94 -0.24
CA PRO A 282 -13.60 9.53 0.60
C PRO A 282 -14.15 10.39 1.74
N SER A 283 -15.40 10.83 1.67
CA SER A 283 -16.02 11.72 2.65
C SER A 283 -16.79 10.98 3.73
N THR A 284 -17.54 9.98 3.33
CA THR A 284 -18.48 9.23 4.18
C THR A 284 -18.01 7.84 4.53
N LEU A 285 -17.04 7.28 3.78
CA LEU A 285 -16.64 5.88 3.77
C LEU A 285 -17.77 4.91 3.39
N ALA A 286 -18.82 5.40 2.72
CA ALA A 286 -19.84 4.55 2.14
C ALA A 286 -19.26 3.69 1.03
N VAL A 287 -19.69 2.42 0.95
CA VAL A 287 -19.27 1.49 -0.11
C VAL A 287 -19.85 1.94 -1.45
N LEU A 288 -18.97 2.16 -2.43
CA LEU A 288 -19.32 2.51 -3.81
C LEU A 288 -19.26 1.29 -4.75
N GLY A 289 -18.60 0.23 -4.33
CA GLY A 289 -18.46 -1.01 -5.07
C GLY A 289 -17.46 -1.96 -4.40
N GLN A 290 -17.45 -3.20 -4.84
CA GLN A 290 -16.53 -4.22 -4.32
C GLN A 290 -16.25 -5.29 -5.38
N PHE A 291 -15.13 -5.97 -5.20
CA PHE A 291 -14.83 -7.28 -5.74
C PHE A 291 -14.49 -8.19 -4.56
N GLN A 292 -15.15 -9.32 -4.46
CA GLN A 292 -14.88 -10.35 -3.44
C GLN A 292 -14.33 -11.58 -4.14
N VAL A 293 -13.32 -12.21 -3.57
CA VAL A 293 -12.75 -13.46 -4.09
C VAL A 293 -13.87 -14.50 -4.21
N PRO A 294 -13.95 -15.27 -5.32
CA PRO A 294 -14.93 -16.34 -5.46
C PRO A 294 -14.85 -17.34 -4.30
N ALA A 295 -15.97 -17.73 -3.72
CA ALA A 295 -16.03 -18.61 -2.55
C ALA A 295 -15.26 -19.95 -2.74
N ALA A 296 -15.14 -20.43 -3.97
CA ALA A 296 -14.38 -21.64 -4.31
C ALA A 296 -12.84 -21.43 -4.21
N GLN A 297 -12.37 -20.20 -4.13
CA GLN A 297 -10.96 -19.83 -4.01
C GLN A 297 -10.57 -19.43 -2.59
N VAL A 298 -11.52 -19.39 -1.66
CA VAL A 298 -11.27 -19.01 -0.27
C VAL A 298 -10.61 -20.16 0.48
N GLY A 299 -9.38 -19.91 0.94
CA GLY A 299 -8.59 -20.84 1.75
C GLY A 299 -8.64 -20.51 3.25
N THR A 300 -7.82 -21.19 4.04
CA THR A 300 -7.76 -20.98 5.49
C THR A 300 -7.14 -19.62 5.86
N ASP A 301 -6.26 -19.08 5.03
CA ASP A 301 -5.57 -17.79 5.22
C ASP A 301 -5.26 -17.21 3.83
N SER A 302 -6.30 -16.98 3.06
CA SER A 302 -6.23 -16.54 1.66
C SER A 302 -6.54 -15.06 1.47
N ASP A 303 -6.53 -14.29 2.53
CA ASP A 303 -6.89 -12.87 2.52
C ASP A 303 -5.89 -12.01 1.72
N PHE A 304 -6.28 -10.76 1.50
CA PHE A 304 -5.43 -9.79 0.84
C PHE A 304 -4.36 -9.23 1.79
N GLY A 305 -3.09 -9.59 1.55
CA GLY A 305 -1.94 -9.02 2.26
C GLY A 305 -1.39 -7.75 1.62
N ALA A 306 -1.52 -7.62 0.31
CA ALA A 306 -1.06 -6.46 -0.43
C ALA A 306 -2.03 -5.28 -0.29
N SER A 307 -1.47 -4.07 -0.19
CA SER A 307 -2.25 -2.85 -0.37
C SER A 307 -2.65 -2.68 -1.84
N PRO A 308 -3.83 -2.12 -2.14
CA PRO A 308 -4.21 -1.86 -3.52
C PRO A 308 -3.23 -0.93 -4.23
N VAL A 309 -2.91 -1.22 -5.49
CA VAL A 309 -2.12 -0.36 -6.40
C VAL A 309 -3.02 0.24 -7.47
N VAL A 310 -2.86 1.53 -7.73
CA VAL A 310 -3.61 2.24 -8.78
C VAL A 310 -2.84 2.17 -10.10
N VAL A 311 -3.49 1.63 -11.14
CA VAL A 311 -2.91 1.39 -12.47
C VAL A 311 -3.77 2.09 -13.53
N GLY A 312 -3.56 3.38 -13.72
CA GLY A 312 -4.41 4.19 -14.62
C GLY A 312 -5.87 4.23 -14.16
N SER A 313 -6.79 3.69 -14.95
CA SER A 313 -8.21 3.53 -14.62
C SER A 313 -8.54 2.22 -13.88
N TYR A 314 -7.52 1.46 -13.51
CA TYR A 314 -7.65 0.18 -12.82
C TYR A 314 -7.07 0.26 -11.41
N VAL A 315 -7.46 -0.70 -10.57
CA VAL A 315 -6.91 -0.93 -9.24
C VAL A 315 -6.73 -2.44 -9.05
N GLY A 316 -5.66 -2.84 -8.40
CA GLY A 316 -5.43 -4.26 -8.16
C GLY A 316 -4.72 -4.52 -6.84
N ALA A 317 -4.85 -5.75 -6.34
CA ALA A 317 -4.12 -6.24 -5.17
C ALA A 317 -3.83 -7.74 -5.28
N CYS A 318 -2.79 -8.18 -4.62
CA CYS A 318 -2.47 -9.58 -4.42
C CYS A 318 -3.16 -10.16 -3.18
N ASN A 319 -3.58 -11.41 -3.26
CA ASN A 319 -3.96 -12.17 -2.08
C ASN A 319 -2.92 -13.27 -1.74
N LYS A 320 -3.06 -13.87 -0.57
CA LYS A 320 -2.16 -14.91 -0.07
C LYS A 320 -2.23 -16.21 -0.85
N ASP A 321 -3.26 -16.44 -1.67
CA ASP A 321 -3.30 -17.56 -2.62
C ASP A 321 -2.35 -17.40 -3.82
N GLY A 322 -1.58 -16.32 -3.84
CA GLY A 322 -0.63 -16.04 -4.90
C GLY A 322 -1.25 -15.42 -6.15
N ILE A 323 -2.49 -14.97 -6.09
CA ILE A 323 -3.21 -14.38 -7.23
C ILE A 323 -3.26 -12.87 -7.11
N PHE A 324 -2.93 -12.17 -8.19
CA PHE A 324 -3.18 -10.75 -8.36
C PHE A 324 -4.44 -10.54 -9.16
N TYR A 325 -5.33 -9.69 -8.67
CA TYR A 325 -6.57 -9.28 -9.33
C TYR A 325 -6.46 -7.84 -9.79
N LEU A 326 -6.75 -7.54 -11.05
CA LEU A 326 -6.88 -6.17 -11.57
C LEU A 326 -8.34 -5.88 -11.91
N LEU A 327 -8.86 -4.79 -11.39
CA LEU A 327 -10.26 -4.40 -11.48
C LEU A 327 -10.40 -3.05 -12.18
N ASN A 328 -11.48 -2.84 -12.91
CA ASN A 328 -11.87 -1.52 -13.37
C ASN A 328 -12.34 -0.67 -12.17
N GLN A 329 -11.76 0.52 -11.96
CA GLN A 329 -12.08 1.38 -10.81
C GLN A 329 -13.54 1.88 -10.80
N SER A 330 -14.17 2.04 -11.96
CA SER A 330 -15.53 2.58 -12.01
C SER A 330 -16.59 1.54 -11.68
N SER A 331 -16.44 0.32 -12.18
CA SER A 331 -17.41 -0.77 -12.03
C SER A 331 -17.06 -1.79 -10.94
N MET A 332 -15.80 -1.81 -10.49
CA MET A 332 -15.23 -2.85 -9.62
C MET A 332 -15.35 -4.26 -10.20
N THR A 333 -15.48 -4.39 -11.53
CA THR A 333 -15.45 -5.67 -12.22
C THR A 333 -14.03 -6.12 -12.49
N LEU A 334 -13.79 -7.42 -12.41
CA LEU A 334 -12.52 -8.04 -12.77
C LEU A 334 -12.20 -7.79 -14.27
N ASP A 335 -11.02 -7.26 -14.52
CA ASP A 335 -10.47 -7.10 -15.88
C ASP A 335 -9.62 -8.33 -16.23
N TRP A 336 -8.65 -8.66 -15.40
CA TRP A 336 -7.88 -9.89 -15.46
C TRP A 336 -7.32 -10.28 -14.09
N GLU A 337 -6.98 -11.56 -13.95
CA GLU A 337 -6.24 -12.09 -12.81
C GLU A 337 -5.04 -12.92 -13.29
N THR A 338 -4.04 -13.08 -12.44
CA THR A 338 -2.89 -13.91 -12.76
C THR A 338 -2.20 -14.40 -11.49
N ARG A 339 -1.66 -15.62 -11.57
CA ARG A 339 -0.85 -16.18 -10.49
C ARG A 339 0.56 -15.56 -10.50
N ILE A 340 1.00 -15.13 -9.34
CA ILE A 340 2.32 -14.53 -9.10
C ILE A 340 3.23 -15.50 -8.33
N GLY A 341 2.71 -16.21 -7.35
CA GLY A 341 3.37 -17.26 -6.60
C GLY A 341 2.52 -18.51 -6.53
N ASP A 342 3.08 -19.60 -6.05
CA ASP A 342 2.33 -20.83 -5.84
C ASP A 342 1.33 -20.64 -4.69
N ALA A 343 0.26 -21.41 -4.65
CA ALA A 343 -0.73 -21.31 -3.58
C ALA A 343 -0.10 -21.61 -2.23
N SER A 344 -0.58 -20.89 -1.21
CA SER A 344 -0.08 -21.04 0.17
C SER A 344 -0.14 -22.49 0.62
N TYR A 345 1.00 -23.04 0.94
CA TYR A 345 1.11 -24.35 1.57
C TYR A 345 0.99 -24.17 3.07
N HIS A 346 -0.17 -24.50 3.63
CA HIS A 346 -0.52 -24.36 5.05
C HIS A 346 -0.66 -22.95 5.65
N GLY A 347 -1.01 -21.93 4.87
CA GLY A 347 -1.39 -20.61 5.39
C GLY A 347 -0.29 -19.85 6.14
N GLN A 348 0.98 -20.15 5.87
CA GLN A 348 2.07 -19.57 6.67
C GLN A 348 2.87 -18.48 5.99
N THR A 349 2.85 -18.41 4.67
CA THR A 349 3.63 -17.40 3.95
C THR A 349 2.83 -16.96 2.74
N GLY A 350 2.20 -15.81 2.84
CA GLY A 350 1.45 -15.27 1.71
C GLY A 350 2.31 -15.21 0.46
N GLU A 351 1.90 -15.88 -0.60
CA GLU A 351 2.65 -16.07 -1.82
C GLU A 351 2.64 -14.83 -2.69
N CYS A 352 1.68 -13.94 -2.48
CA CYS A 352 1.66 -12.59 -3.04
C CYS A 352 1.12 -11.57 -2.02
N ILE A 353 1.94 -11.15 -1.05
CA ILE A 353 1.57 -10.08 -0.10
C ILE A 353 2.25 -8.75 -0.43
N ALA A 354 3.20 -8.74 -1.35
CA ALA A 354 3.87 -7.54 -1.82
C ALA A 354 2.96 -6.76 -2.78
N THR A 355 2.82 -5.46 -2.56
CA THR A 355 2.18 -4.57 -3.55
C THR A 355 3.12 -4.36 -4.73
N PRO A 356 2.71 -4.61 -5.99
CA PRO A 356 3.59 -4.46 -7.13
C PRO A 356 3.97 -2.99 -7.36
N ALA A 357 5.17 -2.76 -7.89
CA ALA A 357 5.54 -1.44 -8.40
C ALA A 357 4.98 -1.22 -9.81
N TYR A 358 4.54 0.01 -10.10
CA TYR A 358 4.01 0.39 -11.41
C TYR A 358 4.68 1.66 -11.94
N ASN A 359 5.38 1.57 -13.06
CA ASN A 359 6.11 2.70 -13.65
C ASN A 359 5.36 3.43 -14.79
N GLY A 360 4.08 3.13 -14.98
CA GLY A 360 3.27 3.64 -16.10
C GLY A 360 3.34 2.78 -17.35
N LYS A 361 4.16 1.71 -17.37
CA LYS A 361 4.34 0.80 -18.51
C LYS A 361 4.17 -0.66 -18.13
N LEU A 362 4.81 -1.10 -17.05
CA LEU A 362 4.81 -2.47 -16.56
C LEU A 362 4.52 -2.49 -15.07
N LEU A 363 3.92 -3.59 -14.63
CA LEU A 363 3.79 -3.99 -13.24
C LEU A 363 4.95 -4.92 -12.88
N TYR A 364 5.58 -4.68 -11.73
CA TYR A 364 6.70 -5.49 -11.22
C TYR A 364 6.29 -6.12 -9.90
N PHE A 365 6.21 -7.44 -9.90
CA PHE A 365 5.75 -8.25 -8.77
C PHE A 365 6.91 -8.93 -8.07
N GLY A 366 6.81 -9.09 -6.76
CA GLY A 366 7.54 -10.07 -6.00
C GLY A 366 6.62 -11.22 -5.64
N GLY A 367 7.06 -12.44 -5.83
CA GLY A 367 6.33 -13.66 -5.46
C GLY A 367 7.14 -14.49 -4.47
N ASN A 368 6.45 -15.08 -3.51
CA ASN A 368 7.02 -16.19 -2.73
C ASN A 368 6.86 -17.47 -3.53
N GLN A 369 7.53 -18.50 -3.15
CA GLN A 369 7.51 -19.83 -3.75
C GLN A 369 6.89 -19.88 -5.16
N THR A 370 7.72 -19.87 -6.19
CA THR A 370 7.27 -19.75 -7.57
C THR A 370 7.83 -20.92 -8.40
N THR A 371 6.97 -21.59 -9.17
CA THR A 371 7.38 -22.65 -10.08
C THR A 371 7.66 -22.08 -11.46
N ILE A 372 8.93 -22.04 -11.88
CA ILE A 372 9.38 -21.54 -13.17
C ILE A 372 9.90 -22.72 -14.01
N SER A 373 9.32 -22.97 -15.17
CA SER A 373 9.68 -24.07 -16.05
C SER A 373 9.73 -25.44 -15.34
N GLY A 374 8.81 -25.68 -14.41
CA GLY A 374 8.71 -26.93 -13.64
C GLY A 374 9.68 -27.03 -12.45
N VAL A 375 10.47 -26.00 -12.18
CA VAL A 375 11.37 -25.93 -11.03
C VAL A 375 10.81 -24.99 -9.97
N VAL A 376 10.70 -25.47 -8.72
CA VAL A 376 10.26 -24.66 -7.59
C VAL A 376 11.43 -23.82 -7.10
N HIS A 377 11.20 -22.49 -7.01
CA HIS A 377 12.12 -21.51 -6.47
C HIS A 377 11.54 -20.92 -5.18
N GLN A 378 12.40 -20.37 -4.32
CA GLN A 378 11.98 -19.75 -3.06
C GLN A 378 11.12 -18.48 -3.30
N GLY A 379 11.36 -17.81 -4.41
CA GLY A 379 10.59 -16.68 -4.88
C GLY A 379 10.95 -16.29 -6.30
N SER A 380 10.28 -15.26 -6.76
CA SER A 380 10.57 -14.67 -8.07
C SER A 380 10.35 -13.16 -8.08
N VAL A 381 10.90 -12.51 -9.08
CA VAL A 381 10.49 -11.17 -9.52
C VAL A 381 10.01 -11.26 -10.96
N GLN A 382 8.86 -10.65 -11.23
CA GLN A 382 8.18 -10.73 -12.53
C GLN A 382 7.83 -9.34 -13.04
N ALA A 383 7.90 -9.15 -14.37
CA ALA A 383 7.31 -8.00 -15.03
C ALA A 383 6.13 -8.44 -15.89
N ARG A 384 5.02 -7.74 -15.79
CA ARG A 384 3.78 -8.05 -16.52
C ARG A 384 3.19 -6.82 -17.20
N ALA A 385 2.54 -7.06 -18.33
CA ALA A 385 1.82 -6.02 -19.05
C ALA A 385 0.52 -5.64 -18.29
N PRO A 386 0.25 -4.34 -18.05
CA PRO A 386 -0.91 -3.94 -17.24
C PRO A 386 -2.26 -4.17 -17.96
N GLY A 387 -2.28 -4.27 -19.29
CA GLY A 387 -3.52 -4.40 -20.05
C GLY A 387 -4.12 -5.81 -20.08
N ASN A 388 -3.36 -6.85 -19.75
CA ASN A 388 -3.84 -8.23 -19.82
C ASN A 388 -3.09 -9.22 -18.92
N GLY A 389 -2.22 -8.72 -18.03
CA GLY A 389 -1.43 -9.56 -17.13
C GLY A 389 -0.34 -10.42 -17.79
N ALA A 390 -0.10 -10.26 -19.11
CA ALA A 390 0.86 -11.09 -19.83
C ALA A 390 2.27 -10.96 -19.26
N LEU A 391 2.93 -12.10 -19.04
CA LEU A 391 4.30 -12.16 -18.55
C LEU A 391 5.26 -11.60 -19.61
N VAL A 392 6.07 -10.62 -19.20
CA VAL A 392 7.13 -10.01 -20.04
C VAL A 392 8.46 -10.71 -19.77
N TRP A 393 8.79 -10.87 -18.50
CA TRP A 393 9.93 -11.65 -18.02
C TRP A 393 9.70 -12.09 -16.59
N GLU A 394 10.39 -13.14 -16.19
CA GLU A 394 10.41 -13.67 -14.83
C GLU A 394 11.82 -14.12 -14.47
N THR A 395 12.23 -13.82 -13.24
CA THR A 395 13.55 -14.17 -12.72
C THR A 395 13.41 -14.87 -11.38
N PRO A 396 13.94 -16.09 -11.24
CA PRO A 396 13.93 -16.81 -9.98
C PRO A 396 14.84 -16.12 -8.95
N LEU A 397 14.41 -16.17 -7.70
CA LEU A 397 15.16 -15.71 -6.54
C LEU A 397 15.39 -16.88 -5.57
N ASP A 398 16.47 -16.79 -4.82
CA ASP A 398 16.82 -17.76 -3.78
C ASP A 398 16.23 -17.40 -2.41
N THR A 399 15.38 -16.39 -2.35
CA THR A 399 14.58 -15.97 -1.19
C THR A 399 13.16 -15.67 -1.62
N GLY A 400 12.21 -15.78 -0.70
CA GLY A 400 10.86 -15.24 -0.91
C GLY A 400 10.87 -13.71 -0.98
N VAL A 401 9.78 -13.12 -1.43
CA VAL A 401 9.58 -11.66 -1.52
C VAL A 401 8.30 -11.29 -0.79
N THR A 402 8.42 -10.70 0.39
CA THR A 402 7.30 -10.19 1.18
C THR A 402 7.23 -8.67 1.17
N GLY A 403 8.37 -8.00 1.09
CA GLY A 403 8.45 -6.55 0.95
C GLY A 403 8.11 -6.10 -0.48
N SER A 404 7.41 -4.98 -0.59
CA SER A 404 6.97 -4.45 -1.89
C SER A 404 8.16 -3.98 -2.75
N PRO A 405 8.25 -4.36 -4.02
CA PRO A 405 9.25 -3.81 -4.93
C PRO A 405 9.12 -2.30 -5.10
N SER A 406 10.21 -1.63 -5.40
CA SER A 406 10.24 -0.21 -5.77
C SER A 406 11.08 0.02 -7.01
N ILE A 407 10.75 1.03 -7.80
CA ILE A 407 11.47 1.34 -9.02
C ILE A 407 11.88 2.81 -9.07
N ASP A 408 13.10 3.10 -9.53
CA ASP A 408 13.55 4.46 -9.77
C ASP A 408 13.41 4.88 -11.25
N GLY A 409 13.59 6.16 -11.52
CA GLY A 409 13.63 6.70 -12.88
C GLY A 409 14.97 6.48 -13.59
N GLY A 410 15.96 5.91 -12.93
CA GLY A 410 17.26 5.52 -13.48
C GLY A 410 17.25 4.15 -14.15
N GLY A 411 16.15 3.41 -13.99
CA GLY A 411 15.97 2.06 -14.56
C GLY A 411 16.52 0.96 -13.66
N VAL A 412 16.32 1.08 -12.35
CA VAL A 412 16.65 0.05 -11.37
C VAL A 412 15.43 -0.28 -10.52
N LEU A 413 15.12 -1.55 -10.43
CA LEU A 413 14.11 -2.12 -9.54
C LEU A 413 14.84 -2.64 -8.28
N ALA A 414 14.35 -2.30 -7.10
CA ALA A 414 14.79 -2.86 -5.82
C ALA A 414 13.73 -3.84 -5.31
N VAL A 415 14.14 -5.05 -5.02
CA VAL A 415 13.26 -6.15 -4.59
C VAL A 415 13.79 -6.68 -3.26
N PRO A 416 13.08 -6.45 -2.14
CA PRO A 416 13.50 -6.93 -0.83
C PRO A 416 13.26 -8.44 -0.69
N GLY A 417 14.26 -9.15 -0.20
CA GLY A 417 14.19 -10.59 0.06
C GLY A 417 13.78 -10.92 1.49
N TYR A 418 13.12 -12.05 1.65
CA TYR A 418 12.67 -12.57 2.95
C TYR A 418 12.74 -14.10 2.94
N TYR A 419 12.73 -14.75 4.10
CA TYR A 419 12.78 -16.21 4.26
C TYR A 419 13.93 -16.88 3.50
N PRO A 420 15.15 -16.89 4.07
CA PRO A 420 16.20 -17.74 3.57
C PRO A 420 15.89 -19.20 3.92
N THR A 421 16.08 -20.12 2.97
CA THR A 421 16.15 -21.55 3.31
C THR A 421 17.48 -21.89 3.98
N ALA A 422 17.50 -22.96 4.77
CA ALA A 422 18.73 -23.47 5.32
C ALA A 422 19.76 -23.74 4.20
N GLY A 423 20.95 -23.14 4.31
CA GLY A 423 22.00 -23.23 3.29
C GLY A 423 21.91 -22.21 2.15
N SER A 424 20.89 -21.37 2.11
CA SER A 424 20.80 -20.25 1.16
C SER A 424 21.80 -19.13 1.48
N PRO A 425 22.20 -18.33 0.49
CA PRO A 425 22.93 -17.08 0.74
C PRO A 425 22.17 -16.16 1.69
N PRO A 426 22.86 -15.23 2.37
CA PRO A 426 22.19 -14.20 3.17
C PRO A 426 21.09 -13.50 2.39
N VAL A 427 20.01 -13.14 3.07
CA VAL A 427 18.93 -12.34 2.50
C VAL A 427 19.49 -11.03 1.94
N ALA A 428 18.85 -10.48 0.93
CA ALA A 428 19.35 -9.29 0.25
C ALA A 428 18.21 -8.47 -0.36
N VAL A 429 18.45 -7.18 -0.52
CA VAL A 429 17.75 -6.40 -1.56
C VAL A 429 18.40 -6.70 -2.91
N TYR A 430 17.62 -7.21 -3.85
CA TYR A 430 18.07 -7.43 -5.21
C TYR A 430 17.88 -6.14 -6.02
N LEU A 431 18.95 -5.64 -6.65
CA LEU A 431 18.85 -4.63 -7.67
C LEU A 431 18.70 -5.34 -9.02
N VAL A 432 17.60 -5.06 -9.71
CA VAL A 432 17.21 -5.77 -10.94
C VAL A 432 17.05 -4.77 -12.08
N ASN A 433 17.43 -5.17 -13.28
CA ASN A 433 17.15 -4.40 -14.49
C ASN A 433 15.65 -4.58 -14.86
N PRO A 434 14.81 -3.55 -14.78
CA PRO A 434 13.38 -3.68 -15.03
C PRO A 434 13.02 -4.00 -16.49
N ALA A 435 13.95 -3.82 -17.42
CA ALA A 435 13.73 -4.15 -18.84
C ALA A 435 13.95 -5.62 -19.16
N SER A 436 14.78 -6.35 -18.38
CA SER A 436 15.19 -7.72 -18.71
C SER A 436 15.07 -8.73 -17.55
N GLY A 437 14.80 -8.28 -16.33
CA GLY A 437 14.82 -9.12 -15.15
C GLY A 437 16.25 -9.47 -14.63
N GLN A 438 17.31 -9.01 -15.28
CA GLN A 438 18.67 -9.33 -14.88
C GLN A 438 18.97 -8.81 -13.48
N ILE A 439 19.43 -9.67 -12.57
CA ILE A 439 19.96 -9.27 -11.28
C ILE A 439 21.29 -8.54 -11.49
N LEU A 440 21.31 -7.26 -11.16
CA LEU A 440 22.48 -6.37 -11.31
C LEU A 440 23.40 -6.46 -10.08
N ARG A 441 22.80 -6.59 -8.89
CA ARG A 441 23.50 -6.66 -7.60
C ARG A 441 22.60 -7.23 -6.51
N ARG A 442 23.22 -7.84 -5.53
CA ARG A 442 22.63 -8.21 -4.23
C ARG A 442 23.26 -7.30 -3.16
N LEU A 443 22.42 -6.70 -2.34
CA LEU A 443 22.82 -5.91 -1.16
C LEU A 443 22.46 -6.76 0.06
N ALA A 444 23.43 -7.51 0.57
CA ALA A 444 23.21 -8.45 1.68
C ALA A 444 22.96 -7.71 2.99
N HIS A 445 21.95 -8.14 3.73
CA HIS A 445 21.57 -7.65 5.05
C HIS A 445 20.61 -8.67 5.73
N GLY A 446 19.90 -8.30 6.80
CA GLY A 446 18.92 -9.14 7.49
C GLY A 446 17.64 -9.40 6.68
N GLN A 447 16.67 -10.09 7.27
CA GLN A 447 15.36 -10.36 6.67
C GLN A 447 14.56 -9.07 6.54
N GLU A 448 14.03 -8.78 5.35
CA GLU A 448 13.35 -7.53 5.04
C GLU A 448 11.88 -7.74 4.70
N PHE A 449 11.01 -7.30 5.59
CA PHE A 449 9.58 -7.14 5.32
C PHE A 449 9.27 -5.76 4.74
N ALA A 450 10.11 -4.79 5.05
CA ALA A 450 9.99 -3.41 4.63
C ALA A 450 10.26 -3.23 3.14
N GLN A 451 9.70 -2.18 2.55
CA GLN A 451 10.04 -1.76 1.20
C GLN A 451 11.39 -1.04 1.20
N ALA A 452 12.28 -1.38 0.28
CA ALA A 452 13.46 -0.57 -0.03
C ALA A 452 13.05 0.64 -0.87
N VAL A 453 13.50 1.86 -0.53
CA VAL A 453 12.99 3.11 -1.11
C VAL A 453 14.10 3.97 -1.72
N PHE A 454 13.82 4.55 -2.89
CA PHE A 454 14.72 5.44 -3.60
C PHE A 454 14.43 6.90 -3.28
N ALA A 455 15.35 7.62 -2.66
CA ALA A 455 15.17 9.03 -2.34
C ALA A 455 16.50 9.80 -2.34
N GLY A 456 16.52 11.02 -2.85
CA GLY A 456 17.68 11.93 -2.78
C GLY A 456 18.98 11.39 -3.37
N GLY A 457 18.88 10.47 -4.34
CA GLY A 457 20.04 9.81 -4.96
C GLY A 457 20.58 8.61 -4.17
N TRP A 458 19.84 8.13 -3.17
CA TRP A 458 20.15 6.99 -2.31
C TRP A 458 19.08 5.91 -2.46
N LEU A 459 19.43 4.71 -2.01
CA LEU A 459 18.48 3.65 -1.66
C LEU A 459 18.53 3.47 -0.14
N PHE A 460 17.38 3.30 0.49
CA PHE A 460 17.25 2.98 1.91
C PHE A 460 16.49 1.68 2.07
N SER A 461 16.97 0.81 2.94
CA SER A 461 16.31 -0.43 3.34
C SER A 461 16.26 -0.54 4.86
N ALA A 462 15.36 -1.38 5.37
CA ALA A 462 15.23 -1.62 6.80
C ALA A 462 14.87 -3.09 7.02
N ASP A 463 15.50 -3.72 7.99
CA ASP A 463 15.42 -5.15 8.25
C ASP A 463 15.52 -5.49 9.74
N SER A 464 15.70 -6.77 10.05
CA SER A 464 15.90 -7.26 11.41
C SER A 464 17.12 -6.67 12.12
N ASP A 465 18.11 -6.19 11.39
CA ASP A 465 19.39 -5.69 11.94
C ASP A 465 19.47 -4.18 12.01
N GLY A 466 18.56 -3.47 11.29
CA GLY A 466 18.58 -2.02 11.32
C GLY A 466 18.12 -1.35 10.04
N VAL A 467 18.54 -0.10 9.90
CA VAL A 467 18.28 0.74 8.74
C VAL A 467 19.58 0.99 7.98
N TYR A 468 19.56 0.76 6.68
CA TYR A 468 20.71 0.90 5.81
C TYR A 468 20.49 2.00 4.78
N ALA A 469 21.56 2.70 4.44
CA ALA A 469 21.59 3.59 3.31
C ALA A 469 22.67 3.18 2.32
N TRP A 470 22.30 3.11 1.07
CA TRP A 470 23.10 2.66 -0.04
C TRP A 470 23.28 3.78 -1.06
N ARG A 471 24.45 3.88 -1.66
CA ARG A 471 24.74 4.85 -2.73
C ARG A 471 25.76 4.31 -3.71
N VAL A 472 25.79 4.90 -4.89
CA VAL A 472 26.85 4.61 -5.85
C VAL A 472 28.18 5.13 -5.31
N LYS A 473 29.21 4.27 -5.26
CA LYS A 473 30.58 4.65 -4.94
C LYS A 473 31.08 5.60 -6.04
N ARG A 474 31.52 6.78 -5.63
CA ARG A 474 32.16 7.77 -6.52
C ARG A 474 33.51 7.27 -6.99
#